data_d523c50761b04d26770cd92f82d31b1c
#
_entry.id   d523c50761b04d26770cd92f82d31b1c
#
_cell.length_a   1.000
_cell.length_b   1.000
_cell.length_c   1.000
_cell.angle_alpha   90.00
_cell.angle_beta   90.00
_cell.angle_gamma   90.00
#
_symmetry.space_group_name_H-M   'P 1'
#
loop_
_entity.id
_entity.type
_entity.pdbx_description
1 polymer ?
#
loop_
_entity_poly.entity_id
_entity_poly.type
_entity_poly.pdbx_seq_one_letter_code
_entity_poly.pdbx_strand_id
1 'polypeptide(L)'
;MSDIVKFENVVKEYKSGEHILTAIDHIDFTIEEGEFVVILGPSGAGKSTLLNLLGGLDTVTSGKIIVDGNNIESFNDNQLTKYRAKNVGFIFQFYNLIPNLTALENVELMKDIVDVDIDGMKVLASVGLDRHANQFPSQLSGGEQQRVSIARAVAKKPSMLLCDEPTGALES
;
A
#
# COMPACT_ATOMS: atom_id res chain seq x y z
N MET A 1 -23.78 -2.26 -4.12
CA MET A 1 -22.40 -2.42 -3.60
C MET A 1 -22.12 -1.21 -2.74
N SER A 2 -21.34 -1.31 -1.69
CA SER A 2 -21.05 -0.17 -0.82
C SER A 2 -19.76 0.51 -1.30
N ASP A 3 -19.74 1.84 -1.24
CA ASP A 3 -18.52 2.60 -1.51
C ASP A 3 -17.46 2.28 -0.44
N ILE A 4 -16.32 1.74 -0.85
CA ILE A 4 -15.21 1.49 0.06
C ILE A 4 -14.28 2.68 0.17
N VAL A 5 -14.16 3.47 -0.90
CA VAL A 5 -13.34 4.70 -0.97
C VAL A 5 -14.15 5.83 -1.55
N LYS A 6 -14.05 7.01 -0.95
CA LYS A 6 -14.62 8.25 -1.48
C LYS A 6 -13.65 9.42 -1.26
N PHE A 7 -13.32 10.11 -2.34
CA PHE A 7 -12.60 11.38 -2.33
C PHE A 7 -13.61 12.50 -2.56
N GLU A 8 -13.58 13.52 -1.71
CA GLU A 8 -14.44 14.70 -1.81
C GLU A 8 -13.57 15.96 -1.83
N ASN A 9 -13.48 16.58 -3.00
CA ASN A 9 -12.78 17.84 -3.24
C ASN A 9 -11.35 17.84 -2.68
N VAL A 10 -10.60 16.76 -2.92
CA VAL A 10 -9.27 16.54 -2.34
C VAL A 10 -8.23 17.37 -3.05
N VAL A 11 -7.45 18.10 -2.26
CA VAL A 11 -6.28 18.88 -2.70
C VAL A 11 -5.05 18.45 -1.93
N LYS A 12 -3.94 18.29 -2.63
CA LYS A 12 -2.61 18.11 -2.03
C LYS A 12 -1.61 19.05 -2.63
N GLU A 13 -1.04 19.90 -1.79
CA GLU A 13 0.03 20.83 -2.12
C GLU A 13 1.27 20.54 -1.31
N TYR A 14 2.43 20.66 -1.95
CA TYR A 14 3.73 20.63 -1.31
C TYR A 14 4.35 22.04 -1.37
N LYS A 15 4.82 22.53 -0.22
CA LYS A 15 5.48 23.85 -0.11
C LYS A 15 6.98 23.67 0.03
N SER A 16 7.74 24.34 -0.84
CA SER A 16 9.20 24.40 -0.79
C SER A 16 9.64 25.87 -0.91
N GLY A 17 9.86 26.51 0.23
CA GLY A 17 10.09 27.97 0.29
C GLY A 17 8.86 28.73 -0.20
N GLU A 18 9.05 29.60 -1.22
CA GLU A 18 7.97 30.36 -1.87
C GLU A 18 7.22 29.58 -2.97
N HIS A 19 7.71 28.40 -3.35
CA HIS A 19 7.11 27.60 -4.40
C HIS A 19 6.05 26.65 -3.81
N ILE A 20 4.89 26.61 -4.45
CA ILE A 20 3.80 25.68 -4.17
C ILE A 20 3.66 24.76 -5.38
N LEU A 21 3.74 23.45 -5.14
CA LEU A 21 3.44 22.41 -6.12
C LEU A 21 2.12 21.76 -5.77
N THR A 22 1.10 21.95 -6.60
CA THR A 22 -0.18 21.25 -6.47
C THR A 22 -0.05 19.89 -7.14
N ALA A 23 0.04 18.84 -6.33
CA ALA A 23 0.17 17.46 -6.80
C ALA A 23 -1.20 16.81 -7.07
N ILE A 24 -2.22 17.20 -6.31
CA ILE A 24 -3.63 16.79 -6.47
C ILE A 24 -4.48 18.05 -6.42
N ASP A 25 -5.35 18.23 -7.40
CA ASP A 25 -6.14 19.44 -7.57
C ASP A 25 -7.63 19.12 -7.67
N HIS A 26 -8.36 19.31 -6.56
CA HIS A 26 -9.83 19.21 -6.43
C HIS A 26 -10.39 17.91 -7.04
N ILE A 27 -9.89 16.74 -6.59
CA ILE A 27 -10.31 15.44 -7.12
C ILE A 27 -11.51 14.90 -6.34
N ASP A 28 -12.52 14.43 -7.11
CA ASP A 28 -13.68 13.72 -6.63
C ASP A 28 -13.79 12.37 -7.34
N PHE A 29 -13.89 11.28 -6.59
CA PHE A 29 -14.22 9.94 -7.12
C PHE A 29 -14.66 9.00 -6.01
N THR A 30 -15.27 7.89 -6.40
CA THR A 30 -15.63 6.76 -5.52
C THR A 30 -15.12 5.45 -6.10
N ILE A 31 -14.82 4.50 -5.21
CA ILE A 31 -14.48 3.12 -5.55
C ILE A 31 -15.39 2.21 -4.75
N GLU A 32 -16.01 1.26 -5.43
CA GLU A 32 -16.88 0.25 -4.80
C GLU A 32 -16.06 -0.94 -4.26
N GLU A 33 -16.61 -1.64 -3.30
CA GLU A 33 -15.98 -2.86 -2.76
C GLU A 33 -15.84 -3.93 -3.83
N GLY A 34 -14.63 -4.51 -3.94
CA GLY A 34 -14.29 -5.54 -4.94
C GLY A 34 -13.93 -4.98 -6.32
N GLU A 35 -13.90 -3.67 -6.50
CA GLU A 35 -13.54 -3.04 -7.77
C GLU A 35 -12.03 -3.10 -8.01
N PHE A 36 -11.63 -3.33 -9.27
CA PHE A 36 -10.26 -3.22 -9.75
C PHE A 36 -10.07 -1.92 -10.50
N VAL A 37 -9.28 -1.00 -9.93
CA VAL A 37 -9.08 0.35 -10.45
C VAL A 37 -7.66 0.53 -10.96
N VAL A 38 -7.52 1.12 -12.15
CA VAL A 38 -6.23 1.47 -12.75
C VAL A 38 -6.13 2.99 -12.86
N ILE A 39 -5.06 3.55 -12.27
CA ILE A 39 -4.77 4.97 -12.32
C ILE A 39 -3.74 5.21 -13.43
N LEU A 40 -4.13 5.91 -14.49
CA LEU A 40 -3.29 6.22 -15.63
C LEU A 40 -2.90 7.70 -15.64
N GLY A 41 -1.68 7.96 -16.11
CA GLY A 41 -1.18 9.32 -16.27
C GLY A 41 0.34 9.36 -16.51
N PRO A 42 0.88 10.47 -17.02
CA PRO A 42 2.32 10.65 -17.23
C PRO A 42 3.09 10.63 -15.89
N SER A 43 4.41 10.52 -15.95
CA SER A 43 5.27 10.70 -14.78
C SER A 43 5.03 12.10 -14.18
N GLY A 44 4.94 12.16 -12.85
CA GLY A 44 4.66 13.42 -12.14
C GLY A 44 3.17 13.83 -12.09
N ALA A 45 2.24 13.02 -12.63
CA ALA A 45 0.80 13.32 -12.60
C ALA A 45 0.13 13.13 -11.23
N GLY A 46 0.88 12.91 -10.15
CA GLY A 46 0.33 12.75 -8.81
C GLY A 46 -0.17 11.34 -8.46
N LYS A 47 0.08 10.32 -9.30
CA LYS A 47 -0.37 8.93 -9.06
C LYS A 47 0.10 8.39 -7.71
N SER A 48 1.40 8.42 -7.44
CA SER A 48 1.97 7.97 -6.16
C SER A 48 1.49 8.83 -5.00
N THR A 49 1.30 10.15 -5.20
CA THR A 49 0.71 11.03 -4.19
C THR A 49 -0.70 10.57 -3.81
N LEU A 50 -1.53 10.25 -4.80
CA LEU A 50 -2.89 9.76 -4.57
C LEU A 50 -2.90 8.44 -3.80
N LEU A 51 -2.02 7.48 -4.16
CA LEU A 51 -1.85 6.23 -3.44
C LEU A 51 -1.36 6.46 -2.00
N ASN A 52 -0.44 7.40 -1.78
CA ASN A 52 0.07 7.75 -0.45
C ASN A 52 -1.03 8.38 0.43
N LEU A 53 -1.85 9.26 -0.13
CA LEU A 53 -3.00 9.83 0.58
C LEU A 53 -4.00 8.75 0.97
N LEU A 54 -4.40 7.91 0.01
CA LEU A 54 -5.32 6.80 0.23
C LEU A 54 -4.77 5.78 1.24
N GLY A 55 -3.48 5.53 1.20
CA GLY A 55 -2.78 4.64 2.12
C GLY A 55 -2.49 5.24 3.50
N GLY A 56 -2.81 6.51 3.72
CA GLY A 56 -2.50 7.19 4.99
C GLY A 56 -1.01 7.36 5.26
N LEU A 57 -0.18 7.39 4.21
CA LEU A 57 1.25 7.69 4.29
C LEU A 57 1.53 9.20 4.20
N ASP A 58 0.57 9.95 3.68
CA ASP A 58 0.58 11.41 3.61
C ASP A 58 -0.80 11.95 3.98
N THR A 59 -0.92 13.24 4.20
CA THR A 59 -2.16 13.92 4.58
C THR A 59 -2.59 14.92 3.50
N VAL A 60 -3.90 15.14 3.36
CA VAL A 60 -4.45 16.13 2.43
C VAL A 60 -4.13 17.56 2.88
N THR A 61 -4.06 18.48 1.93
CA THR A 61 -4.07 19.94 2.21
C THR A 61 -5.49 20.40 2.51
N SER A 62 -6.47 19.91 1.76
CA SER A 62 -7.90 20.13 1.99
C SER A 62 -8.73 19.03 1.34
N GLY A 63 -10.04 19.01 1.61
CA GLY A 63 -10.96 17.99 1.16
C GLY A 63 -11.05 16.83 2.14
N LYS A 64 -11.73 15.74 1.74
CA LYS A 64 -11.98 14.58 2.60
C LYS A 64 -11.66 13.29 1.87
N ILE A 65 -11.14 12.32 2.62
CA ILE A 65 -10.96 10.94 2.18
C ILE A 65 -11.71 10.03 3.14
N ILE A 66 -12.71 9.35 2.64
CA ILE A 66 -13.52 8.41 3.39
C ILE A 66 -13.15 7.01 2.93
N VAL A 67 -12.76 6.15 3.87
CA VAL A 67 -12.47 4.75 3.61
C VAL A 67 -13.25 3.90 4.59
N ASP A 68 -14.04 2.97 4.07
CA ASP A 68 -14.91 2.10 4.88
C ASP A 68 -15.75 2.91 5.91
N GLY A 69 -16.32 4.03 5.45
CA GLY A 69 -17.12 4.95 6.25
C GLY A 69 -16.36 5.84 7.24
N ASN A 70 -15.02 5.77 7.28
CA ASN A 70 -14.18 6.54 8.20
C ASN A 70 -13.45 7.68 7.46
N ASN A 71 -13.48 8.89 8.01
CA ASN A 71 -12.73 10.03 7.52
C ASN A 71 -11.27 9.92 7.93
N ILE A 72 -10.40 9.43 7.03
CA ILE A 72 -9.00 9.17 7.36
C ILE A 72 -8.15 10.45 7.44
N GLU A 73 -8.57 11.54 6.80
CA GLU A 73 -7.89 12.83 6.91
C GLU A 73 -7.94 13.43 8.32
N SER A 74 -8.90 13.00 9.14
CA SER A 74 -9.02 13.43 10.55
C SER A 74 -8.21 12.57 11.52
N PHE A 75 -7.57 11.49 11.04
CA PHE A 75 -6.84 10.56 11.88
C PHE A 75 -5.51 11.15 12.36
N ASN A 76 -5.19 10.94 13.63
CA ASN A 76 -3.84 11.18 14.16
C ASN A 76 -2.88 10.05 13.76
N ASP A 77 -1.59 10.22 14.03
CA ASP A 77 -0.54 9.26 13.64
C ASP A 77 -0.78 7.83 14.14
N ASN A 78 -1.29 7.68 15.37
CA ASN A 78 -1.63 6.36 15.93
C ASN A 78 -2.81 5.71 15.20
N GLN A 79 -3.82 6.50 14.84
CA GLN A 79 -4.98 6.03 14.08
C GLN A 79 -4.59 5.68 12.65
N LEU A 80 -3.75 6.48 11.99
CA LEU A 80 -3.20 6.18 10.66
C LEU A 80 -2.34 4.92 10.68
N THR A 81 -1.54 4.70 11.73
CA THR A 81 -0.76 3.47 11.88
C THR A 81 -1.66 2.24 11.98
N LYS A 82 -2.73 2.30 12.78
CA LYS A 82 -3.72 1.21 12.89
C LYS A 82 -4.47 1.00 11.58
N TYR A 83 -4.85 2.08 10.90
CA TYR A 83 -5.49 2.05 9.59
C TYR A 83 -4.62 1.31 8.57
N ARG A 84 -3.34 1.71 8.42
CA ARG A 84 -2.38 1.04 7.52
C ARG A 84 -2.21 -0.43 7.87
N ALA A 85 -2.05 -0.72 9.16
CA ALA A 85 -1.84 -2.08 9.63
C ALA A 85 -3.01 -3.00 9.24
N LYS A 86 -4.25 -2.54 9.40
CA LYS A 86 -5.45 -3.35 9.22
C LYS A 86 -6.00 -3.32 7.80
N ASN A 87 -6.09 -2.13 7.19
CA ASN A 87 -6.91 -1.93 5.99
C ASN A 87 -6.09 -1.92 4.69
N VAL A 88 -4.79 -1.58 4.73
CA VAL A 88 -4.02 -1.31 3.53
C VAL A 88 -2.89 -2.30 3.32
N GLY A 89 -2.87 -3.01 2.21
CA GLY A 89 -1.70 -3.73 1.72
C GLY A 89 -0.97 -2.89 0.67
N PHE A 90 0.32 -2.59 0.89
CA PHE A 90 1.15 -1.89 -0.07
C PHE A 90 2.05 -2.84 -0.85
N ILE A 91 2.07 -2.67 -2.17
CA ILE A 91 3.02 -3.30 -3.08
C ILE A 91 3.76 -2.17 -3.80
N PHE A 92 5.04 -2.00 -3.51
CA PHE A 92 5.88 -0.94 -4.05
C PHE A 92 6.71 -1.43 -5.23
N GLN A 93 7.16 -0.51 -6.06
CA GLN A 93 8.11 -0.75 -7.16
C GLN A 93 9.41 -1.39 -6.65
N PHE A 94 9.96 -0.87 -5.55
CA PHE A 94 11.07 -1.49 -4.81
C PHE A 94 10.47 -2.33 -3.68
N TYR A 95 10.82 -3.59 -3.60
CA TYR A 95 10.18 -4.63 -2.76
C TYR A 95 10.02 -4.28 -1.29
N ASN A 96 10.86 -3.36 -0.76
CA ASN A 96 10.86 -2.89 0.64
C ASN A 96 10.86 -4.04 1.66
N LEU A 97 11.55 -5.14 1.32
CA LEU A 97 11.77 -6.24 2.24
C LEU A 97 12.80 -5.84 3.29
N ILE A 98 12.62 -6.32 4.51
CA ILE A 98 13.61 -6.14 5.57
C ILE A 98 14.76 -7.12 5.30
N PRO A 99 15.99 -6.61 5.03
CA PRO A 99 17.08 -7.44 4.52
C PRO A 99 17.59 -8.48 5.53
N ASN A 100 17.43 -8.22 6.82
CA ASN A 100 17.85 -9.09 7.91
C ASN A 100 16.78 -10.08 8.36
N LEU A 101 15.65 -10.14 7.68
CA LEU A 101 14.58 -11.10 7.89
C LEU A 101 14.49 -12.05 6.69
N THR A 102 14.21 -13.31 6.98
CA THR A 102 13.91 -14.32 5.94
C THR A 102 12.61 -13.98 5.19
N ALA A 103 12.33 -14.68 4.10
CA ALA A 103 11.07 -14.54 3.38
C ALA A 103 9.87 -14.79 4.28
N LEU A 104 9.93 -15.83 5.11
CA LEU A 104 8.86 -16.16 6.07
C LEU A 104 8.67 -15.05 7.11
N GLU A 105 9.75 -14.58 7.73
CA GLU A 105 9.70 -13.50 8.72
C GLU A 105 9.21 -12.18 8.13
N ASN A 106 9.55 -11.86 6.88
CA ASN A 106 9.01 -10.71 6.18
C ASN A 106 7.49 -10.80 5.99
N VAL A 107 6.96 -11.99 5.66
CA VAL A 107 5.52 -12.22 5.49
C VAL A 107 4.78 -12.16 6.83
N GLU A 108 5.37 -12.72 7.89
CA GLU A 108 4.78 -12.77 9.22
C GLU A 108 4.99 -11.50 10.06
N LEU A 109 5.70 -10.49 9.51
CA LEU A 109 6.07 -9.26 10.22
C LEU A 109 4.90 -8.57 10.92
N MET A 110 3.70 -8.65 10.37
CA MET A 110 2.51 -8.01 10.91
C MET A 110 1.74 -8.86 11.91
N LYS A 111 2.17 -10.09 12.16
CA LYS A 111 1.44 -11.07 13.00
C LYS A 111 1.16 -10.56 14.41
N ASP A 112 2.14 -9.83 14.98
CA ASP A 112 2.03 -9.29 16.34
C ASP A 112 1.33 -7.91 16.40
N ILE A 113 1.05 -7.29 15.24
CA ILE A 113 0.50 -5.94 15.14
C ILE A 113 -0.99 -5.96 14.79
N VAL A 114 -1.40 -6.92 13.96
CA VAL A 114 -2.79 -7.10 13.55
C VAL A 114 -3.38 -8.33 14.22
N ASP A 115 -4.61 -8.23 14.68
CA ASP A 115 -5.35 -9.35 15.27
C ASP A 115 -5.88 -10.27 14.15
N VAL A 116 -4.93 -10.82 13.37
CA VAL A 116 -5.19 -11.76 12.28
C VAL A 116 -4.18 -12.89 12.38
N ASP A 117 -4.66 -14.12 12.38
CA ASP A 117 -3.79 -15.29 12.29
C ASP A 117 -3.16 -15.37 10.90
N ILE A 118 -1.83 -15.20 10.84
CA ILE A 118 -1.04 -15.25 9.61
C ILE A 118 -0.27 -16.57 9.59
N ASP A 119 -0.67 -17.47 8.70
CA ASP A 119 0.10 -18.65 8.32
C ASP A 119 1.05 -18.30 7.16
N GLY A 120 2.24 -17.80 7.51
CA GLY A 120 3.23 -17.33 6.53
C GLY A 120 3.67 -18.40 5.56
N MET A 121 3.76 -19.66 5.97
CA MET A 121 4.10 -20.79 5.09
C MET A 121 3.02 -21.01 4.04
N LYS A 122 1.76 -20.97 4.42
CA LYS A 122 0.63 -21.10 3.49
C LYS A 122 0.59 -19.94 2.50
N VAL A 123 0.86 -18.72 2.97
CA VAL A 123 0.90 -17.54 2.10
C VAL A 123 2.07 -17.64 1.12
N LEU A 124 3.28 -18.03 1.56
CA LEU A 124 4.43 -18.25 0.68
C LEU A 124 4.15 -19.35 -0.36
N ALA A 125 3.52 -20.46 0.04
CA ALA A 125 3.13 -21.51 -0.87
C ALA A 125 2.18 -21.02 -1.97
N SER A 126 1.26 -20.10 -1.64
CA SER A 126 0.32 -19.53 -2.63
C SER A 126 1.00 -18.70 -3.72
N VAL A 127 2.22 -18.22 -3.48
CA VAL A 127 3.05 -17.51 -4.47
C VAL A 127 4.23 -18.34 -4.98
N GLY A 128 4.26 -19.65 -4.67
CA GLY A 128 5.28 -20.60 -5.13
C GLY A 128 6.65 -20.45 -4.47
N LEU A 129 6.68 -19.98 -3.22
CA LEU A 129 7.92 -19.71 -2.46
C LEU A 129 8.05 -20.51 -1.16
N ASP A 130 7.31 -21.60 -0.99
CA ASP A 130 7.38 -22.46 0.18
C ASP A 130 8.81 -22.99 0.47
N ARG A 131 9.55 -23.32 -0.60
CA ARG A 131 10.95 -23.81 -0.50
C ARG A 131 11.95 -22.70 -0.20
N HIS A 132 11.57 -21.44 -0.35
CA HIS A 132 12.43 -20.27 -0.13
C HIS A 132 12.15 -19.57 1.21
N ALA A 133 11.32 -20.15 2.07
CA ALA A 133 10.86 -19.57 3.33
C ALA A 133 11.98 -19.06 4.23
N ASN A 134 13.10 -19.82 4.29
CA ASN A 134 14.25 -19.51 5.14
C ASN A 134 15.36 -18.70 4.44
N GLN A 135 15.14 -18.25 3.22
CA GLN A 135 16.10 -17.42 2.48
C GLN A 135 15.92 -15.94 2.81
N PHE A 136 17.04 -15.23 2.87
CA PHE A 136 17.07 -13.78 3.01
C PHE A 136 16.85 -13.10 1.65
N PRO A 137 16.38 -11.83 1.62
CA PRO A 137 16.19 -11.10 0.36
C PRO A 137 17.39 -11.13 -0.59
N SER A 138 18.60 -11.05 -0.06
CA SER A 138 19.85 -11.14 -0.85
C SER A 138 20.07 -12.47 -1.58
N GLN A 139 19.37 -13.52 -1.18
CA GLN A 139 19.45 -14.87 -1.76
C GLN A 139 18.33 -15.14 -2.76
N LEU A 140 17.41 -14.18 -2.95
CA LEU A 140 16.24 -14.25 -3.82
C LEU A 140 16.48 -13.43 -5.09
N SER A 141 15.99 -13.93 -6.21
CA SER A 141 15.89 -13.15 -7.45
C SER A 141 14.90 -11.98 -7.29
N GLY A 142 14.98 -10.99 -8.17
CA GLY A 142 14.04 -9.84 -8.14
C GLY A 142 12.56 -10.28 -8.18
N GLY A 143 12.23 -11.24 -9.05
CA GLY A 143 10.87 -11.79 -9.12
C GLY A 143 10.44 -12.54 -7.87
N GLU A 144 11.35 -13.23 -7.18
CA GLU A 144 11.07 -13.88 -5.89
C GLU A 144 10.88 -12.84 -4.79
N GLN A 145 11.72 -11.81 -4.72
CA GLN A 145 11.55 -10.69 -3.78
C GLN A 145 10.20 -9.99 -3.97
N GLN A 146 9.80 -9.78 -5.23
CA GLN A 146 8.48 -9.19 -5.53
C GLN A 146 7.35 -10.09 -5.03
N ARG A 147 7.43 -11.41 -5.24
CA ARG A 147 6.43 -12.35 -4.73
C ARG A 147 6.39 -12.38 -3.19
N VAL A 148 7.52 -12.26 -2.49
CA VAL A 148 7.54 -12.10 -1.02
C VAL A 148 6.86 -10.81 -0.60
N SER A 149 7.10 -9.69 -1.31
CA SER A 149 6.45 -8.40 -1.03
C SER A 149 4.93 -8.48 -1.22
N ILE A 150 4.47 -9.14 -2.28
CA ILE A 150 3.04 -9.40 -2.51
C ILE A 150 2.47 -10.28 -1.39
N ALA A 151 3.14 -11.39 -1.07
CA ALA A 151 2.74 -12.29 0.01
C ALA A 151 2.57 -11.55 1.34
N ARG A 152 3.53 -10.69 1.71
CA ARG A 152 3.46 -9.85 2.90
C ARG A 152 2.25 -8.90 2.88
N ALA A 153 1.98 -8.27 1.73
CA ALA A 153 0.87 -7.33 1.59
C ALA A 153 -0.50 -8.01 1.78
N VAL A 154 -0.68 -9.24 1.26
CA VAL A 154 -1.95 -9.97 1.33
C VAL A 154 -2.13 -10.81 2.58
N ALA A 155 -1.04 -11.14 3.28
CA ALA A 155 -1.06 -12.03 4.46
C ALA A 155 -2.02 -11.57 5.56
N LYS A 156 -2.12 -10.28 5.78
CA LYS A 156 -2.99 -9.66 6.78
C LYS A 156 -4.44 -9.46 6.33
N LYS A 157 -4.80 -9.91 5.12
CA LYS A 157 -6.15 -9.79 4.52
C LYS A 157 -6.66 -8.34 4.54
N PRO A 158 -5.94 -7.38 3.95
CA PRO A 158 -6.34 -5.98 3.96
C PRO A 158 -7.64 -5.78 3.15
N SER A 159 -8.39 -4.71 3.48
CA SER A 159 -9.59 -4.33 2.70
C SER A 159 -9.22 -3.81 1.31
N MET A 160 -7.97 -3.34 1.13
CA MET A 160 -7.52 -2.68 -0.09
C MET A 160 -6.04 -2.97 -0.34
N LEU A 161 -5.70 -3.22 -1.62
CA LEU A 161 -4.32 -3.33 -2.09
C LEU A 161 -3.97 -2.11 -2.94
N LEU A 162 -2.89 -1.43 -2.57
CA LEU A 162 -2.35 -0.29 -3.29
C LEU A 162 -1.05 -0.70 -3.97
N CYS A 163 -1.03 -0.64 -5.30
CA CYS A 163 0.12 -1.04 -6.11
C CYS A 163 0.69 0.18 -6.84
N ASP A 164 1.93 0.55 -6.51
CA ASP A 164 2.66 1.62 -7.20
C ASP A 164 3.73 1.00 -8.11
N GLU A 165 3.45 0.95 -9.42
CA GLU A 165 4.30 0.38 -10.46
C GLU A 165 4.90 -1.01 -10.10
N PRO A 166 4.08 -2.02 -9.77
CA PRO A 166 4.56 -3.28 -9.19
C PRO A 166 5.44 -4.11 -10.12
N THR A 167 5.49 -3.80 -11.41
CA THR A 167 6.31 -4.48 -12.42
C THR A 167 7.52 -3.65 -12.87
N GLY A 168 7.65 -2.40 -12.47
CA GLY A 168 8.69 -1.50 -12.93
C GLY A 168 10.12 -1.97 -12.64
N ALA A 169 10.33 -2.75 -11.57
CA ALA A 169 11.62 -3.33 -11.24
C ALA A 169 11.95 -4.63 -12.02
N LEU A 170 11.00 -5.18 -12.78
CA LEU A 170 11.18 -6.42 -13.56
C LEU A 170 11.56 -6.14 -15.02
N GLU A 171 11.49 -4.90 -15.48
CA GLU A 171 11.74 -4.49 -16.86
C GLU A 171 13.17 -3.97 -17.10
N SER A 172 14.06 -4.06 -16.09
CA SER A 172 15.46 -3.58 -16.15
C SER A 172 16.47 -4.72 -16.22
#